data_a18b7dc681b66bcfb02355f746826c5d
#
_entry.id   a18b7dc681b66bcfb02355f746826c5d
#
_cell.length_a   1.000
_cell.length_b   1.000
_cell.length_c   1.000
_cell.angle_alpha   90.00
_cell.angle_beta   90.00
_cell.angle_gamma   90.00
#
_symmetry.space_group_name_H-M   'P 1'
#
loop_
_entity.id
_entity.type
_entity.pdbx_description
1 polymer ?
#
loop_
_entity_poly.entity_id
_entity_poly.type
_entity_poly.pdbx_seq_one_letter_code
_entity_poly.pdbx_strand_id
1 'polypeptide(L)'
;MEARKIEQELLANIIEFGVPHDFALIRRILKAEDFSEEKHREIWDMVCAIADKGEAIDIMRVFVEARARGLSNPADIVTMGAEKCRGEMAALAMDIAIEAKRRSLMEALRHGIEEAEGGDPYATATEVRQKLDSICKRTDSVQPYSSLYTSVLIQMQAVLRGEAPEQVLTGFRYIDSKGGLRAGDLDIIAGRTSNGKTAFSMAIAMNVASGGTPVGVISMEMTNIEIAKRVVAMQADVPCRQVDRPDSAQVLESVQTKASPSIPLYFDGSNATTADAIIGQMRMMARELGCKVFVVDYLQQLTKPGADKRTIVSEASVAFKNAAKELGCTVIALSQLARCEDPVPYMHQLKEAGEIENSADNVYLVYRAELYRNKSHFPAPYDTTPSQGLAMVFNPKSRNGSIGEFLVRFVPEMTKFTDTVDGETPVDRDMLFANSSRNDCPF
;
A
#
# COMPACT_ATOMS: atom_id res chain seq x y z
N MET A 1 11.54 7.41 36.38
CA MET A 1 12.58 8.38 36.79
C MET A 1 13.18 9.11 35.58
N GLU A 2 13.49 8.41 34.51
CA GLU A 2 14.11 8.96 33.29
C GLU A 2 13.16 9.90 32.50
N ALA A 3 11.92 9.49 32.26
CA ALA A 3 10.93 10.29 31.53
C ALA A 3 10.66 11.67 32.18
N ARG A 4 10.51 11.70 33.51
CA ARG A 4 10.33 12.96 34.27
C ARG A 4 11.50 13.93 34.08
N LYS A 5 12.72 13.40 34.00
CA LYS A 5 13.93 14.19 33.83
C LYS A 5 14.01 14.83 32.44
N ILE A 6 13.63 14.07 31.40
CA ILE A 6 13.56 14.55 30.03
C ILE A 6 12.49 15.64 29.85
N GLU A 7 11.31 15.48 30.50
CA GLU A 7 10.25 16.47 30.49
C GLU A 7 10.70 17.78 31.14
N GLN A 8 11.38 17.70 32.31
CA GLN A 8 11.95 18.84 33.00
C GLN A 8 13.00 19.56 32.15
N GLU A 9 13.88 18.81 31.52
CA GLU A 9 14.92 19.33 30.64
C GLU A 9 14.35 20.11 29.46
N LEU A 10 13.35 19.58 28.78
CA LEU A 10 12.69 20.28 27.68
C LEU A 10 12.04 21.59 28.15
N LEU A 11 11.25 21.55 29.21
CA LEU A 11 10.55 22.73 29.74
C LEU A 11 11.53 23.79 30.24
N ALA A 12 12.59 23.38 30.94
CA ALA A 12 13.63 24.27 31.40
C ALA A 12 14.36 24.98 30.25
N ASN A 13 14.69 24.23 29.19
CA ASN A 13 15.33 24.79 28.01
C ASN A 13 14.43 25.79 27.27
N ILE A 14 13.13 25.54 27.13
CA ILE A 14 12.17 26.46 26.51
C ILE A 14 12.03 27.74 27.34
N ILE A 15 11.96 27.64 28.67
CA ILE A 15 11.80 28.79 29.57
C ILE A 15 13.07 29.63 29.60
N GLU A 16 14.25 29.02 29.57
CA GLU A 16 15.53 29.70 29.66
C GLU A 16 15.98 30.38 28.37
N PHE A 17 15.86 29.63 27.24
CA PHE A 17 16.37 30.08 25.94
C PHE A 17 15.30 30.69 25.04
N GLY A 18 14.04 30.72 25.52
CA GLY A 18 12.90 31.25 24.78
C GLY A 18 12.40 30.26 23.73
N VAL A 19 11.52 30.74 22.86
CA VAL A 19 10.91 29.95 21.79
C VAL A 19 11.98 29.59 20.77
N PRO A 20 12.34 28.29 20.63
CA PRO A 20 13.28 27.88 19.60
C PRO A 20 12.66 28.09 18.22
N HIS A 21 13.53 28.20 17.20
CA HIS A 21 13.08 28.33 15.81
C HIS A 21 12.14 27.17 15.41
N ASP A 22 12.28 26.02 16.07
CA ASP A 22 11.52 24.80 15.84
C ASP A 22 10.32 24.59 16.77
N PHE A 23 9.92 25.61 17.57
CA PHE A 23 8.85 25.46 18.54
C PHE A 23 7.51 25.07 17.89
N ALA A 24 7.24 25.54 16.68
CA ALA A 24 6.08 25.12 15.90
C ALA A 24 6.13 23.62 15.58
N LEU A 25 7.31 23.04 15.38
CA LEU A 25 7.52 21.61 15.19
C LEU A 25 7.31 20.85 16.51
N ILE A 26 7.86 21.36 17.62
CA ILE A 26 7.71 20.75 18.95
C ILE A 26 6.24 20.70 19.35
N ARG A 27 5.48 21.77 19.12
CA ARG A 27 4.01 21.84 19.37
C ARG A 27 3.20 20.86 18.49
N ARG A 28 3.73 20.42 17.36
CA ARG A 28 3.10 19.36 16.53
C ARG A 28 3.40 17.97 17.05
N ILE A 29 4.55 17.78 17.67
CA ILE A 29 5.00 16.50 18.23
C ILE A 29 4.35 16.25 19.59
N LEU A 30 4.25 17.30 20.44
CA LEU A 30 3.81 17.20 21.84
C LEU A 30 2.50 17.92 22.09
N LYS A 31 1.66 17.26 22.87
CA LYS A 31 0.48 17.84 23.53
C LYS A 31 0.66 17.80 25.04
N ALA A 32 -0.15 18.54 25.79
CA ALA A 32 -0.10 18.53 27.24
C ALA A 32 -0.27 17.12 27.83
N GLU A 33 -1.13 16.30 27.23
CA GLU A 33 -1.38 14.91 27.62
C GLU A 33 -0.16 13.98 27.52
N ASP A 34 0.86 14.34 26.73
CA ASP A 34 2.07 13.56 26.57
C ASP A 34 3.01 13.65 27.79
N PHE A 35 2.84 14.66 28.64
CA PHE A 35 3.61 14.80 29.84
C PHE A 35 3.07 13.90 30.98
N SER A 36 3.99 13.28 31.71
CA SER A 36 3.63 12.33 32.79
C SER A 36 3.11 13.04 34.04
N GLU A 37 3.63 14.22 34.34
CA GLU A 37 3.30 14.98 35.54
C GLU A 37 2.30 16.12 35.24
N GLU A 38 1.29 16.29 36.11
CA GLU A 38 0.28 17.35 35.96
C GLU A 38 0.92 18.74 35.91
N LYS A 39 1.93 18.97 36.74
CA LYS A 39 2.70 20.24 36.76
C LYS A 39 3.37 20.50 35.40
N HIS A 40 3.92 19.49 34.75
CA HIS A 40 4.56 19.64 33.43
C HIS A 40 3.53 19.96 32.35
N ARG A 41 2.33 19.37 32.40
CA ARG A 41 1.20 19.68 31.53
C ARG A 41 0.77 21.14 31.65
N GLU A 42 0.60 21.62 32.89
CA GLU A 42 0.23 23.01 33.15
C GLU A 42 1.28 24.01 32.66
N ILE A 43 2.57 23.69 32.87
CA ILE A 43 3.68 24.54 32.38
C ILE A 43 3.69 24.56 30.84
N TRP A 44 3.49 23.40 30.20
CA TRP A 44 3.40 23.31 28.76
C TRP A 44 2.26 24.14 28.18
N ASP A 45 1.08 24.07 28.80
CA ASP A 45 -0.09 24.85 28.38
C ASP A 45 0.15 26.39 28.60
N MET A 46 0.87 26.76 29.63
CA MET A 46 1.26 28.16 29.83
C MET A 46 2.25 28.64 28.77
N VAL A 47 3.27 27.86 28.51
CA VAL A 47 4.26 28.12 27.44
C VAL A 47 3.58 28.29 26.09
N CYS A 48 2.65 27.39 25.74
CA CYS A 48 1.87 27.46 24.52
C CYS A 48 0.99 28.73 24.47
N ALA A 49 0.32 29.09 25.57
CA ALA A 49 -0.54 30.27 25.63
C ALA A 49 0.25 31.59 25.53
N ILE A 50 1.45 31.67 26.09
CA ILE A 50 2.36 32.80 25.92
C ILE A 50 2.82 32.94 24.47
N ALA A 51 3.20 31.82 23.85
CA ALA A 51 3.61 31.80 22.46
C ALA A 51 2.49 32.22 21.49
N ASP A 52 1.24 31.81 21.76
CA ASP A 52 0.07 32.21 20.98
C ASP A 52 -0.24 33.70 21.03
N LYS A 53 0.13 34.37 22.12
CA LYS A 53 0.04 35.83 22.26
C LYS A 53 1.17 36.58 21.52
N GLY A 54 2.13 35.85 20.93
CA GLY A 54 3.32 36.42 20.28
C GLY A 54 4.30 37.04 21.27
N GLU A 55 4.22 36.66 22.54
CA GLU A 55 5.08 37.18 23.59
C GLU A 55 6.33 36.34 23.78
N ALA A 56 7.44 36.96 24.20
CA ALA A 56 8.67 36.22 24.50
C ALA A 56 8.45 35.32 25.72
N ILE A 57 8.87 34.07 25.64
CA ILE A 57 8.85 33.14 26.77
C ILE A 57 10.11 33.38 27.59
N ASP A 58 9.93 33.77 28.82
CA ASP A 58 10.97 33.86 29.83
C ASP A 58 10.43 33.42 31.20
N ILE A 59 11.35 33.16 32.11
CA ILE A 59 11.02 32.64 33.45
C ILE A 59 10.07 33.56 34.22
N MET A 60 10.21 34.90 34.06
CA MET A 60 9.38 35.86 34.78
C MET A 60 7.95 35.86 34.26
N ARG A 61 7.75 35.74 32.95
CA ARG A 61 6.41 35.66 32.34
C ARG A 61 5.69 34.38 32.69
N VAL A 62 6.39 33.25 32.61
CA VAL A 62 5.83 31.93 33.01
C VAL A 62 5.46 31.97 34.50
N PHE A 63 6.28 32.62 35.34
CA PHE A 63 5.96 32.82 36.77
C PHE A 63 4.72 33.68 36.99
N VAL A 64 4.57 34.81 36.27
CA VAL A 64 3.40 35.72 36.36
C VAL A 64 2.12 34.97 35.90
N GLU A 65 2.19 34.23 34.80
CA GLU A 65 1.05 33.45 34.28
C GLU A 65 0.66 32.32 35.23
N ALA A 66 1.65 31.62 35.84
CA ALA A 66 1.43 30.59 36.83
C ALA A 66 0.71 31.12 38.06
N ARG A 67 1.14 32.30 38.54
CA ARG A 67 0.49 32.97 39.68
C ARG A 67 -0.93 33.39 39.34
N ALA A 68 -1.17 33.90 38.13
CA ALA A 68 -2.50 34.28 37.68
C ALA A 68 -3.47 33.09 37.60
N ARG A 69 -2.96 31.91 37.32
CA ARG A 69 -3.73 30.63 37.26
C ARG A 69 -3.85 29.95 38.63
N GLY A 70 -3.27 30.49 39.68
CA GLY A 70 -3.39 29.96 41.06
C GLY A 70 -2.57 28.69 41.31
N LEU A 71 -1.50 28.44 40.55
CA LEU A 71 -0.59 27.34 40.80
C LEU A 71 0.09 27.46 42.17
N SER A 72 0.06 26.40 42.95
CA SER A 72 0.37 26.39 44.38
C SER A 72 1.83 26.63 44.73
N ASN A 73 2.77 26.44 43.78
CA ASN A 73 4.19 26.73 44.04
C ASN A 73 4.96 27.20 42.78
N PRO A 74 4.90 28.51 42.44
CA PRO A 74 5.67 29.04 41.31
C PRO A 74 7.20 28.88 41.44
N ALA A 75 7.71 28.61 42.64
CA ALA A 75 9.14 28.42 42.86
C ALA A 75 9.69 27.16 42.17
N ASP A 76 8.86 26.14 41.92
CA ASP A 76 9.26 24.93 41.21
C ASP A 76 9.65 25.22 39.75
N ILE A 77 9.07 26.26 39.14
CA ILE A 77 9.39 26.72 37.77
C ILE A 77 10.82 27.31 37.73
N VAL A 78 11.20 28.01 38.78
CA VAL A 78 12.54 28.62 38.93
C VAL A 78 13.61 27.52 39.06
N THR A 79 13.28 26.48 39.81
CA THR A 79 14.19 25.33 40.02
C THR A 79 14.37 24.52 38.71
N MET A 80 13.32 24.37 37.87
CA MET A 80 13.44 23.77 36.55
C MET A 80 14.42 24.50 35.64
N GLY A 81 14.43 25.86 35.66
CA GLY A 81 15.37 26.65 34.87
C GLY A 81 16.84 26.50 35.29
N ALA A 82 17.11 25.90 36.44
CA ALA A 82 18.48 25.69 36.94
C ALA A 82 19.12 24.34 36.47
N GLU A 83 18.34 23.39 35.98
CA GLU A 83 18.80 22.06 35.49
C GLU A 83 19.10 22.07 33.98
N LYS A 84 20.01 22.95 33.54
CA LYS A 84 20.25 23.18 32.10
C LYS A 84 21.10 22.10 31.45
N CYS A 85 20.59 21.53 30.35
CA CYS A 85 21.39 20.82 29.37
C CYS A 85 21.10 21.40 27.97
N ARG A 86 22.13 21.72 27.18
CA ARG A 86 22.01 22.12 25.76
C ARG A 86 21.74 20.91 24.87
N GLY A 87 20.58 20.27 25.03
CA GLY A 87 20.12 19.25 24.13
C GLY A 87 19.36 19.83 22.93
N GLU A 88 19.27 19.07 21.84
CA GLU A 88 18.35 19.42 20.75
C GLU A 88 16.90 19.29 21.26
N MET A 89 16.18 20.39 21.41
CA MET A 89 14.81 20.41 21.97
C MET A 89 13.84 19.53 21.18
N ALA A 90 14.04 19.40 19.87
CA ALA A 90 13.25 18.51 19.03
C ALA A 90 13.49 17.01 19.36
N ALA A 91 14.73 16.63 19.73
CA ALA A 91 15.05 15.27 20.15
C ALA A 91 14.39 14.94 21.50
N LEU A 92 14.48 15.85 22.48
CA LEU A 92 13.79 15.71 23.78
C LEU A 92 12.28 15.61 23.61
N ALA A 93 11.70 16.41 22.72
CA ALA A 93 10.27 16.32 22.40
C ALA A 93 9.88 14.96 21.80
N MET A 94 10.71 14.40 20.92
CA MET A 94 10.48 13.05 20.39
C MET A 94 10.56 11.97 21.47
N ASP A 95 11.52 12.04 22.37
CA ASP A 95 11.66 11.10 23.47
C ASP A 95 10.45 11.13 24.40
N ILE A 96 9.93 12.33 24.72
CA ILE A 96 8.69 12.49 25.50
C ILE A 96 7.50 11.87 24.77
N ALA A 97 7.35 12.11 23.47
CA ALA A 97 6.27 11.54 22.67
C ALA A 97 6.34 10.00 22.62
N ILE A 98 7.54 9.42 22.52
CA ILE A 98 7.76 7.97 22.56
C ILE A 98 7.35 7.40 23.92
N GLU A 99 7.77 8.03 25.01
CA GLU A 99 7.41 7.58 26.36
C GLU A 99 5.90 7.75 26.65
N ALA A 100 5.26 8.80 26.12
CA ALA A 100 3.81 8.96 26.21
C ALA A 100 3.07 7.81 25.49
N LYS A 101 3.49 7.47 24.27
CA LYS A 101 2.94 6.32 23.50
C LYS A 101 3.15 5.00 24.23
N ARG A 102 4.33 4.83 24.87
CA ARG A 102 4.60 3.62 25.69
C ARG A 102 3.66 3.53 26.88
N ARG A 103 3.39 4.65 27.59
CA ARG A 103 2.40 4.70 28.69
C ARG A 103 1.00 4.34 28.21
N SER A 104 0.54 4.97 27.11
CA SER A 104 -0.78 4.70 26.52
C SER A 104 -0.93 3.25 26.08
N LEU A 105 0.14 2.65 25.51
CA LEU A 105 0.17 1.24 25.14
C LEU A 105 0.02 0.32 26.36
N MET A 106 0.79 0.60 27.41
CA MET A 106 0.74 -0.19 28.66
C MET A 106 -0.63 -0.08 29.33
N GLU A 107 -1.26 1.07 29.31
CA GLU A 107 -2.60 1.29 29.84
C GLU A 107 -3.66 0.54 29.03
N ALA A 108 -3.61 0.61 27.70
CA ALA A 108 -4.52 -0.15 26.83
C ALA A 108 -4.42 -1.64 27.04
N LEU A 109 -3.19 -2.17 27.20
CA LEU A 109 -2.96 -3.59 27.47
C LEU A 109 -3.45 -4.02 28.85
N ARG A 110 -3.23 -3.22 29.90
CA ARG A 110 -3.74 -3.49 31.25
C ARG A 110 -5.27 -3.53 31.26
N HIS A 111 -5.89 -2.51 30.69
CA HIS A 111 -7.34 -2.46 30.56
C HIS A 111 -7.88 -3.68 29.82
N GLY A 112 -7.22 -4.08 28.72
CA GLY A 112 -7.60 -5.28 27.96
C GLY A 112 -7.49 -6.57 28.77
N ILE A 113 -6.49 -6.71 29.64
CA ILE A 113 -6.34 -7.87 30.53
C ILE A 113 -7.46 -7.88 31.58
N GLU A 114 -7.72 -6.74 32.25
CA GLU A 114 -8.76 -6.63 33.28
C GLU A 114 -10.16 -6.95 32.71
N GLU A 115 -10.50 -6.41 31.54
CA GLU A 115 -11.79 -6.68 30.88
C GLU A 115 -11.91 -8.11 30.34
N ALA A 116 -10.79 -8.74 29.94
CA ALA A 116 -10.81 -10.12 29.47
C ALA A 116 -11.10 -11.14 30.55
N GLU A 117 -10.86 -10.82 31.86
CA GLU A 117 -11.13 -11.71 32.99
C GLU A 117 -12.63 -11.87 33.29
N GLY A 118 -13.50 -10.91 32.90
CA GLY A 118 -14.92 -10.92 33.24
C GLY A 118 -15.90 -10.53 32.11
N GLY A 119 -15.41 -10.06 30.98
CA GLY A 119 -16.23 -9.55 29.86
C GLY A 119 -16.32 -10.47 28.65
N ASP A 120 -16.98 -9.97 27.59
CA ASP A 120 -17.01 -10.64 26.28
C ASP A 120 -15.63 -10.55 25.60
N PRO A 121 -14.93 -11.66 25.36
CA PRO A 121 -13.59 -11.64 24.77
C PRO A 121 -13.53 -11.02 23.37
N TYR A 122 -14.60 -11.10 22.58
CA TYR A 122 -14.65 -10.51 21.24
C TYR A 122 -14.81 -8.99 21.29
N ALA A 123 -15.65 -8.48 22.20
CA ALA A 123 -15.81 -7.05 22.44
C ALA A 123 -14.52 -6.43 22.96
N THR A 124 -13.90 -7.05 23.97
CA THR A 124 -12.62 -6.63 24.55
C THR A 124 -11.49 -6.61 23.51
N ALA A 125 -11.36 -7.66 22.68
CA ALA A 125 -10.37 -7.70 21.61
C ALA A 125 -10.57 -6.57 20.58
N THR A 126 -11.81 -6.23 20.28
CA THR A 126 -12.16 -5.14 19.35
C THR A 126 -11.78 -3.78 19.94
N GLU A 127 -12.09 -3.55 21.21
CA GLU A 127 -11.77 -2.31 21.92
C GLU A 127 -10.26 -2.10 22.05
N VAL A 128 -9.54 -3.13 22.49
CA VAL A 128 -8.06 -3.10 22.58
C VAL A 128 -7.46 -2.80 21.21
N ARG A 129 -7.94 -3.47 20.15
CA ARG A 129 -7.47 -3.20 18.79
C ARG A 129 -7.69 -1.74 18.39
N GLN A 130 -8.86 -1.16 18.65
CA GLN A 130 -9.14 0.25 18.34
C GLN A 130 -8.23 1.20 19.11
N LYS A 131 -7.97 0.93 20.40
CA LYS A 131 -7.03 1.72 21.21
C LYS A 131 -5.59 1.60 20.66
N LEU A 132 -5.14 0.40 20.31
CA LEU A 132 -3.83 0.18 19.70
C LEU A 132 -3.69 0.90 18.35
N ASP A 133 -4.69 0.82 17.50
CA ASP A 133 -4.72 1.51 16.21
C ASP A 133 -4.65 3.04 16.39
N SER A 134 -5.29 3.59 17.43
CA SER A 134 -5.23 5.03 17.75
C SER A 134 -3.83 5.47 18.20
N ILE A 135 -3.14 4.65 19.00
CA ILE A 135 -1.78 4.89 19.48
C ILE A 135 -0.77 4.80 18.31
N CYS A 136 -1.01 3.85 17.39
CA CYS A 136 -0.17 3.65 16.21
C CYS A 136 -0.40 4.69 15.11
N LYS A 137 -1.50 5.46 15.15
CA LYS A 137 -1.69 6.58 14.23
C LYS A 137 -0.59 7.61 14.47
N ARG A 138 0.41 7.61 13.58
CA ARG A 138 1.47 8.61 13.59
C ARG A 138 0.86 9.99 13.33
N THR A 139 1.13 10.93 14.18
CA THR A 139 0.87 12.37 13.96
C THR A 139 1.72 12.96 12.82
N ASP A 140 2.58 12.16 12.21
CA ASP A 140 3.51 12.54 11.14
C ASP A 140 2.85 12.68 9.76
N SER A 141 1.52 12.86 9.69
CA SER A 141 0.80 12.98 8.41
C SER A 141 1.07 14.30 7.67
N VAL A 142 1.61 15.31 8.36
CA VAL A 142 1.94 16.61 7.75
C VAL A 142 3.45 16.79 7.71
N GLN A 143 4.03 16.65 6.52
CA GLN A 143 5.46 16.86 6.30
C GLN A 143 5.68 18.19 5.56
N PRO A 144 6.63 19.03 5.98
CA PRO A 144 6.98 20.23 5.24
C PRO A 144 7.64 19.85 3.91
N TYR A 145 7.40 20.65 2.88
CA TYR A 145 7.99 20.43 1.55
C TYR A 145 9.53 20.27 1.58
N SER A 146 10.20 21.04 2.43
CA SER A 146 11.66 20.96 2.60
C SER A 146 12.15 19.56 2.99
N SER A 147 11.42 18.88 3.89
CA SER A 147 11.72 17.49 4.27
C SER A 147 11.52 16.52 3.11
N LEU A 148 10.40 16.67 2.39
CA LEU A 148 10.11 15.85 1.21
C LEU A 148 11.12 16.09 0.08
N TYR A 149 11.52 17.35 -0.15
CA TYR A 149 12.54 17.73 -1.13
C TYR A 149 13.87 17.04 -0.82
N THR A 150 14.32 17.07 0.43
CA THR A 150 15.54 16.36 0.85
C THR A 150 15.43 14.85 0.60
N SER A 151 14.29 14.24 0.93
CA SER A 151 14.04 12.82 0.67
C SER A 151 14.09 12.47 -0.83
N VAL A 152 13.52 13.33 -1.68
CA VAL A 152 13.59 13.17 -3.14
C VAL A 152 15.03 13.24 -3.63
N LEU A 153 15.82 14.21 -3.15
CA LEU A 153 17.24 14.32 -3.53
C LEU A 153 18.05 13.09 -3.12
N ILE A 154 17.81 12.57 -1.91
CA ILE A 154 18.47 11.35 -1.44
C ILE A 154 18.13 10.16 -2.34
N GLN A 155 16.84 10.01 -2.72
CA GLN A 155 16.41 8.96 -3.64
C GLN A 155 17.06 9.10 -5.02
N MET A 156 17.11 10.32 -5.58
CA MET A 156 17.78 10.57 -6.87
C MET A 156 19.27 10.21 -6.80
N GLN A 157 19.96 10.57 -5.72
CA GLN A 157 21.35 10.22 -5.52
C GLN A 157 21.56 8.71 -5.38
N ALA A 158 20.67 8.00 -4.68
CA ALA A 158 20.71 6.53 -4.57
C ALA A 158 20.55 5.86 -5.95
N VAL A 159 19.64 6.36 -6.80
CA VAL A 159 19.50 5.89 -8.19
C VAL A 159 20.80 6.08 -8.96
N LEU A 160 21.43 7.25 -8.88
CA LEU A 160 22.68 7.56 -9.59
C LEU A 160 23.88 6.71 -9.11
N ARG A 161 23.85 6.25 -7.85
CA ARG A 161 24.89 5.37 -7.30
C ARG A 161 24.62 3.89 -7.53
N GLY A 162 23.46 3.53 -8.15
CA GLY A 162 23.04 2.14 -8.26
C GLY A 162 22.59 1.51 -6.94
N GLU A 163 22.30 2.32 -5.92
CA GLU A 163 21.83 1.93 -4.59
C GLU A 163 20.29 2.02 -4.45
N ALA A 164 19.59 2.35 -5.53
CA ALA A 164 18.12 2.42 -5.52
C ALA A 164 17.53 1.03 -5.23
N PRO A 165 16.37 0.97 -4.53
CA PRO A 165 15.63 -0.27 -4.40
C PRO A 165 15.34 -0.87 -5.78
N GLU A 166 15.52 -2.16 -5.92
CA GLU A 166 15.18 -2.86 -7.16
C GLU A 166 13.70 -2.64 -7.51
N GLN A 167 13.46 -2.37 -8.78
CA GLN A 167 12.10 -2.27 -9.30
C GLN A 167 11.43 -3.64 -9.25
N VAL A 168 10.17 -3.69 -8.84
CA VAL A 168 9.38 -4.92 -8.85
C VAL A 168 8.86 -5.13 -10.26
N LEU A 169 9.60 -5.94 -11.04
CA LEU A 169 9.30 -6.20 -12.44
C LEU A 169 8.25 -7.31 -12.60
N THR A 170 7.32 -7.08 -13.51
CA THR A 170 6.21 -8.00 -13.82
C THR A 170 6.58 -9.07 -14.83
N GLY A 171 7.68 -8.89 -15.57
CA GLY A 171 8.06 -9.71 -16.72
C GLY A 171 7.32 -9.36 -18.00
N PHE A 172 6.56 -8.27 -18.04
CA PHE A 172 5.89 -7.72 -19.20
C PHE A 172 6.49 -6.36 -19.55
N ARG A 173 7.18 -6.25 -20.67
CA ARG A 173 7.97 -5.06 -21.08
C ARG A 173 7.18 -3.74 -21.01
N TYR A 174 5.91 -3.77 -21.41
CA TYR A 174 5.07 -2.57 -21.38
C TYR A 174 4.88 -2.04 -19.95
N ILE A 175 4.64 -2.91 -18.98
CA ILE A 175 4.46 -2.52 -17.57
C ILE A 175 5.82 -2.14 -16.98
N ASP A 176 6.84 -2.93 -17.25
CA ASP A 176 8.18 -2.77 -16.68
C ASP A 176 8.89 -1.53 -17.22
N SER A 177 8.66 -1.14 -18.48
CA SER A 177 9.17 0.11 -19.05
C SER A 177 8.62 1.37 -18.36
N LYS A 178 7.50 1.24 -17.65
CA LYS A 178 6.89 2.31 -16.85
C LYS A 178 7.29 2.26 -15.37
N GLY A 179 8.26 1.42 -15.04
CA GLY A 179 8.79 1.26 -13.68
C GLY A 179 8.22 0.08 -12.91
N GLY A 180 7.51 -0.85 -13.56
CA GLY A 180 6.96 -2.05 -12.93
C GLY A 180 5.87 -1.74 -11.89
N LEU A 181 5.78 -2.60 -10.87
CA LEU A 181 4.85 -2.41 -9.75
C LEU A 181 5.43 -1.44 -8.71
N ARG A 182 4.60 -0.53 -8.22
CA ARG A 182 5.02 0.51 -7.27
C ARG A 182 4.36 0.33 -5.91
N ALA A 183 5.15 0.49 -4.87
CA ALA A 183 4.65 0.48 -3.49
C ALA A 183 3.59 1.57 -3.29
N GLY A 184 2.49 1.20 -2.67
CA GLY A 184 1.33 2.07 -2.44
C GLY A 184 0.32 2.10 -3.58
N ASP A 185 0.54 1.38 -4.70
CA ASP A 185 -0.40 1.35 -5.82
C ASP A 185 -1.45 0.24 -5.70
N LEU A 186 -2.65 0.57 -6.21
CA LEU A 186 -3.72 -0.36 -6.47
C LEU A 186 -3.85 -0.54 -7.98
N ASP A 187 -3.51 -1.72 -8.47
CA ASP A 187 -3.63 -2.12 -9.86
C ASP A 187 -4.86 -3.01 -10.05
N ILE A 188 -5.67 -2.69 -11.04
CA ILE A 188 -6.87 -3.47 -11.35
C ILE A 188 -6.61 -4.26 -12.63
N ILE A 189 -6.76 -5.58 -12.55
CA ILE A 189 -6.79 -6.45 -13.73
C ILE A 189 -8.22 -6.87 -13.96
N ALA A 190 -8.80 -6.44 -15.08
CA ALA A 190 -10.18 -6.74 -15.41
C ALA A 190 -10.34 -7.44 -16.76
N GLY A 191 -11.44 -8.15 -16.91
CA GLY A 191 -11.76 -8.85 -18.14
C GLY A 191 -13.05 -9.65 -18.00
N ARG A 192 -13.60 -10.10 -19.11
CA ARG A 192 -14.77 -11.01 -19.10
C ARG A 192 -14.36 -12.39 -18.59
N THR A 193 -15.35 -13.20 -18.23
CA THR A 193 -15.14 -14.61 -17.90
C THR A 193 -14.34 -15.29 -19.00
N SER A 194 -13.38 -16.13 -18.63
CA SER A 194 -12.50 -16.91 -19.54
C SER A 194 -11.48 -16.09 -20.35
N ASN A 195 -11.40 -14.77 -20.21
CA ASN A 195 -10.34 -13.98 -20.86
C ASN A 195 -8.96 -14.11 -20.19
N GLY A 196 -8.87 -14.80 -19.05
CA GLY A 196 -7.59 -15.13 -18.42
C GLY A 196 -7.09 -14.14 -17.36
N LYS A 197 -7.99 -13.38 -16.70
CA LYS A 197 -7.61 -12.47 -15.61
C LYS A 197 -6.73 -13.11 -14.55
N THR A 198 -7.21 -14.21 -13.96
CA THR A 198 -6.47 -14.97 -12.93
C THR A 198 -5.14 -15.50 -13.49
N ALA A 199 -5.12 -15.99 -14.74
CA ALA A 199 -3.91 -16.47 -15.37
C ALA A 199 -2.88 -15.34 -15.59
N PHE A 200 -3.32 -14.14 -16.00
CA PHE A 200 -2.45 -12.99 -16.19
C PHE A 200 -1.90 -12.45 -14.85
N SER A 201 -2.75 -12.34 -13.84
CA SER A 201 -2.30 -11.94 -12.50
C SER A 201 -1.34 -12.95 -11.88
N MET A 202 -1.56 -14.25 -12.09
CA MET A 202 -0.67 -15.30 -11.60
C MET A 202 0.65 -15.34 -12.36
N ALA A 203 0.67 -15.02 -13.66
CA ALA A 203 1.91 -14.86 -14.41
C ALA A 203 2.75 -13.71 -13.85
N ILE A 204 2.12 -12.57 -13.55
CA ILE A 204 2.79 -11.44 -12.86
C ILE A 204 3.30 -11.90 -11.49
N ALA A 205 2.45 -12.49 -10.66
CA ALA A 205 2.82 -12.96 -9.31
C ALA A 205 4.02 -13.93 -9.34
N MET A 206 4.00 -14.88 -10.27
CA MET A 206 5.08 -15.85 -10.47
C MET A 206 6.39 -15.16 -10.90
N ASN A 207 6.32 -14.24 -11.86
CA ASN A 207 7.50 -13.51 -12.34
C ASN A 207 8.12 -12.67 -11.22
N VAL A 208 7.30 -11.93 -10.46
CA VAL A 208 7.70 -11.14 -9.29
C VAL A 208 8.35 -12.03 -8.22
N ALA A 209 7.73 -13.15 -7.88
CA ALA A 209 8.27 -14.10 -6.92
C ALA A 209 9.57 -14.75 -7.42
N SER A 210 9.67 -15.05 -8.71
CA SER A 210 10.91 -15.58 -9.33
C SER A 210 12.05 -14.55 -9.28
N GLY A 211 11.74 -13.25 -9.29
CA GLY A 211 12.68 -12.16 -9.04
C GLY A 211 13.05 -11.97 -7.55
N GLY A 212 12.56 -12.85 -6.65
CA GLY A 212 12.89 -12.80 -5.22
C GLY A 212 11.99 -11.92 -4.37
N THR A 213 11.02 -11.21 -4.94
CA THR A 213 10.09 -10.38 -4.17
C THR A 213 8.95 -11.23 -3.63
N PRO A 214 8.70 -11.25 -2.30
CA PRO A 214 7.62 -12.03 -1.70
C PRO A 214 6.22 -11.53 -2.13
N VAL A 215 5.38 -12.49 -2.58
CA VAL A 215 4.03 -12.25 -3.09
C VAL A 215 3.00 -13.00 -2.27
N GLY A 216 1.93 -12.33 -1.85
CA GLY A 216 0.77 -12.93 -1.21
C GLY A 216 -0.40 -13.08 -2.20
N VAL A 217 -1.03 -14.24 -2.23
CA VAL A 217 -2.20 -14.52 -3.08
C VAL A 217 -3.39 -14.85 -2.19
N ILE A 218 -4.47 -14.10 -2.35
CA ILE A 218 -5.73 -14.26 -1.62
C ILE A 218 -6.82 -14.53 -2.65
N SER A 219 -7.26 -15.78 -2.75
CA SER A 219 -8.27 -16.20 -3.71
C SER A 219 -9.56 -16.61 -3.01
N MET A 220 -10.66 -16.05 -3.49
CA MET A 220 -12.02 -16.40 -3.07
C MET A 220 -12.74 -17.28 -4.07
N GLU A 221 -12.16 -17.48 -5.28
CA GLU A 221 -12.78 -18.27 -6.37
C GLU A 221 -12.21 -19.68 -6.43
N MET A 222 -10.91 -19.83 -6.22
CA MET A 222 -10.20 -21.08 -6.38
C MET A 222 -9.50 -21.50 -5.09
N THR A 223 -9.37 -22.80 -4.90
CA THR A 223 -8.56 -23.35 -3.81
C THR A 223 -7.07 -23.10 -4.04
N ASN A 224 -6.30 -23.02 -2.95
CA ASN A 224 -4.86 -22.79 -3.02
C ASN A 224 -4.15 -23.88 -3.84
N ILE A 225 -4.60 -25.12 -3.76
CA ILE A 225 -4.02 -26.23 -4.51
C ILE A 225 -4.31 -26.11 -6.03
N GLU A 226 -5.48 -25.61 -6.42
CA GLU A 226 -5.80 -25.40 -7.84
C GLU A 226 -4.94 -24.27 -8.42
N ILE A 227 -4.69 -23.20 -7.67
CA ILE A 227 -3.80 -22.13 -8.10
C ILE A 227 -2.35 -22.63 -8.17
N ALA A 228 -1.89 -23.36 -7.14
CA ALA A 228 -0.55 -23.94 -7.11
C ALA A 228 -0.29 -24.86 -8.32
N LYS A 229 -1.27 -25.69 -8.69
CA LYS A 229 -1.18 -26.54 -9.91
C LYS A 229 -0.99 -25.71 -11.19
N ARG A 230 -1.66 -24.55 -11.32
CA ARG A 230 -1.45 -23.65 -12.45
C ARG A 230 -0.05 -23.04 -12.44
N VAL A 231 0.45 -22.63 -11.27
CA VAL A 231 1.83 -22.12 -11.14
C VAL A 231 2.85 -23.18 -11.54
N VAL A 232 2.67 -24.42 -11.07
CA VAL A 232 3.52 -25.56 -11.46
C VAL A 232 3.46 -25.80 -12.98
N ALA A 233 2.26 -25.78 -13.56
CA ALA A 233 2.09 -25.94 -15.02
C ALA A 233 2.83 -24.85 -15.81
N MET A 234 2.74 -23.59 -15.36
CA MET A 234 3.43 -22.45 -15.96
C MET A 234 4.95 -22.57 -15.87
N GLN A 235 5.49 -22.98 -14.71
CA GLN A 235 6.93 -23.11 -14.49
C GLN A 235 7.53 -24.30 -15.26
N ALA A 236 6.84 -25.44 -15.24
CA ALA A 236 7.33 -26.67 -15.85
C ALA A 236 7.10 -26.74 -17.36
N ASP A 237 6.36 -25.81 -17.94
CA ASP A 237 5.87 -25.86 -19.32
C ASP A 237 5.10 -27.17 -19.64
N VAL A 238 4.21 -27.53 -18.70
CA VAL A 238 3.40 -28.77 -18.76
C VAL A 238 1.92 -28.36 -18.79
N PRO A 239 1.06 -28.97 -19.61
CA PRO A 239 -0.37 -28.72 -19.60
C PRO A 239 -0.99 -28.93 -18.21
N CYS A 240 -1.89 -28.03 -17.78
CA CYS A 240 -2.56 -28.13 -16.47
C CYS A 240 -3.24 -29.47 -16.25
N ARG A 241 -3.81 -30.08 -17.34
CA ARG A 241 -4.42 -31.40 -17.29
C ARG A 241 -3.40 -32.49 -16.89
N GLN A 242 -2.14 -32.38 -17.33
CA GLN A 242 -1.10 -33.35 -17.01
C GLN A 242 -0.54 -33.14 -15.61
N VAL A 243 -0.63 -31.92 -15.04
CA VAL A 243 -0.34 -31.69 -13.62
C VAL A 243 -1.40 -32.37 -12.73
N ASP A 244 -2.66 -32.38 -13.17
CA ASP A 244 -3.74 -33.08 -12.46
C ASP A 244 -3.68 -34.60 -12.63
N ARG A 245 -3.37 -35.08 -13.84
CA ARG A 245 -3.32 -36.49 -14.21
C ARG A 245 -2.12 -36.70 -15.13
N PRO A 246 -0.93 -36.93 -14.55
CA PRO A 246 0.27 -37.19 -15.35
C PRO A 246 0.10 -38.50 -16.16
N ASP A 247 0.41 -38.41 -17.46
CA ASP A 247 0.32 -39.52 -18.38
C ASP A 247 1.65 -40.26 -18.59
N SER A 248 2.74 -39.68 -18.06
CA SER A 248 4.08 -40.26 -18.17
C SER A 248 5.00 -39.84 -17.03
N ALA A 249 6.06 -40.58 -16.78
CA ALA A 249 7.11 -40.22 -15.82
C ALA A 249 7.86 -38.97 -16.25
N GLN A 250 7.96 -38.65 -17.54
CA GLN A 250 8.60 -37.46 -18.08
C GLN A 250 7.89 -36.19 -17.63
N VAL A 251 6.57 -36.18 -17.43
CA VAL A 251 5.82 -35.06 -16.88
C VAL A 251 6.27 -34.78 -15.47
N LEU A 252 6.39 -35.78 -14.61
CA LEU A 252 6.85 -35.63 -13.24
C LEU A 252 8.30 -35.14 -13.20
N GLU A 253 9.17 -35.69 -14.04
CA GLU A 253 10.56 -35.24 -14.16
C GLU A 253 10.67 -33.79 -14.61
N SER A 254 9.84 -33.36 -15.58
CA SER A 254 9.76 -31.96 -16.03
C SER A 254 9.35 -31.03 -14.89
N VAL A 255 8.36 -31.41 -14.08
CA VAL A 255 7.95 -30.63 -12.90
C VAL A 255 9.07 -30.56 -11.88
N GLN A 256 9.72 -31.67 -11.55
CA GLN A 256 10.80 -31.74 -10.56
C GLN A 256 12.03 -30.91 -10.97
N THR A 257 12.31 -30.83 -12.27
CA THR A 257 13.51 -30.15 -12.79
C THR A 257 13.30 -28.67 -13.07
N LYS A 258 12.11 -28.27 -13.52
CA LYS A 258 11.84 -26.90 -13.97
C LYS A 258 11.06 -26.06 -12.95
N ALA A 259 10.15 -26.68 -12.18
CA ALA A 259 9.39 -25.94 -11.18
C ALA A 259 10.23 -25.75 -9.90
N SER A 260 10.38 -24.50 -9.48
CA SER A 260 11.09 -24.16 -8.24
C SER A 260 10.10 -24.06 -7.07
N PRO A 261 10.25 -24.89 -6.04
CA PRO A 261 9.43 -24.75 -4.83
C PRO A 261 9.85 -23.58 -3.95
N SER A 262 11.01 -22.98 -4.24
CA SER A 262 11.64 -21.97 -3.36
C SER A 262 11.26 -20.53 -3.70
N ILE A 263 10.35 -20.31 -4.69
CA ILE A 263 9.89 -18.95 -4.96
C ILE A 263 9.05 -18.43 -3.78
N PRO A 264 9.24 -17.17 -3.35
CA PRO A 264 8.50 -16.60 -2.21
C PRO A 264 7.07 -16.22 -2.61
N LEU A 265 6.24 -17.21 -2.92
CA LEU A 265 4.84 -17.10 -3.30
C LEU A 265 3.98 -17.78 -2.23
N TYR A 266 3.15 -17.00 -1.55
CA TYR A 266 2.37 -17.43 -0.39
C TYR A 266 0.88 -17.36 -0.67
N PHE A 267 0.12 -18.35 -0.21
CA PHE A 267 -1.32 -18.44 -0.43
C PHE A 267 -2.09 -18.31 0.89
N ASP A 268 -3.08 -17.43 0.92
CA ASP A 268 -3.98 -17.32 2.06
C ASP A 268 -4.92 -18.51 2.16
N GLY A 269 -4.98 -19.14 3.32
CA GLY A 269 -5.88 -20.25 3.63
C GLY A 269 -7.05 -19.88 4.55
N SER A 270 -7.23 -18.60 4.86
CA SER A 270 -8.23 -18.16 5.86
C SER A 270 -9.67 -18.16 5.35
N ASN A 271 -9.89 -18.27 4.03
CA ASN A 271 -11.20 -18.11 3.39
C ASN A 271 -11.85 -16.75 3.70
N ALA A 272 -11.05 -15.69 3.83
CA ALA A 272 -11.54 -14.35 4.07
C ALA A 272 -12.40 -13.85 2.90
N THR A 273 -13.60 -13.34 3.19
CA THR A 273 -14.55 -12.84 2.18
C THR A 273 -14.93 -11.38 2.38
N THR A 274 -14.44 -10.73 3.43
CA THR A 274 -14.66 -9.29 3.66
C THR A 274 -13.38 -8.50 3.41
N ALA A 275 -13.50 -7.25 2.96
CA ALA A 275 -12.34 -6.39 2.72
C ALA A 275 -11.46 -6.26 3.98
N ASP A 276 -12.05 -6.08 5.16
CA ASP A 276 -11.31 -5.95 6.42
C ASP A 276 -10.55 -7.23 6.78
N ALA A 277 -11.14 -8.40 6.59
CA ALA A 277 -10.48 -9.68 6.85
C ALA A 277 -9.30 -9.87 5.89
N ILE A 278 -9.48 -9.57 4.60
CA ILE A 278 -8.42 -9.63 3.59
C ILE A 278 -7.27 -8.68 3.94
N ILE A 279 -7.56 -7.44 4.33
CA ILE A 279 -6.55 -6.48 4.76
C ILE A 279 -5.84 -6.97 6.04
N GLY A 280 -6.55 -7.61 6.94
CA GLY A 280 -5.96 -8.29 8.11
C GLY A 280 -4.92 -9.33 7.70
N GLN A 281 -5.24 -10.20 6.72
CA GLN A 281 -4.31 -11.18 6.17
C GLN A 281 -3.13 -10.52 5.44
N MET A 282 -3.38 -9.47 4.65
CA MET A 282 -2.31 -8.71 4.01
C MET A 282 -1.32 -8.13 5.04
N ARG A 283 -1.82 -7.57 6.15
CA ARG A 283 -0.97 -7.06 7.24
C ARG A 283 -0.12 -8.17 7.87
N MET A 284 -0.72 -9.32 8.14
CA MET A 284 0.00 -10.50 8.67
C MET A 284 1.07 -10.96 7.69
N MET A 285 0.74 -11.18 6.41
CA MET A 285 1.69 -11.64 5.39
C MET A 285 2.78 -10.62 5.11
N ALA A 286 2.47 -9.31 5.12
CA ALA A 286 3.48 -8.26 4.97
C ALA A 286 4.47 -8.24 6.14
N ARG A 287 3.98 -8.43 7.36
CA ARG A 287 4.79 -8.38 8.58
C ARG A 287 5.63 -9.64 8.77
N GLU A 288 5.03 -10.82 8.60
CA GLU A 288 5.66 -12.10 8.96
C GLU A 288 6.43 -12.72 7.78
N LEU A 289 5.93 -12.53 6.56
CA LEU A 289 6.51 -13.12 5.35
C LEU A 289 7.19 -12.09 4.45
N GLY A 290 7.12 -10.80 4.79
CA GLY A 290 7.73 -9.72 4.02
C GLY A 290 7.07 -9.44 2.68
N CYS A 291 5.81 -9.87 2.47
CA CYS A 291 5.11 -9.69 1.20
C CYS A 291 5.02 -8.21 0.79
N LYS A 292 5.41 -7.93 -0.46
CA LYS A 292 5.40 -6.60 -1.07
C LYS A 292 4.37 -6.46 -2.18
N VAL A 293 3.87 -7.55 -2.70
CA VAL A 293 2.82 -7.60 -3.72
C VAL A 293 1.71 -8.53 -3.26
N PHE A 294 0.47 -8.12 -3.43
CA PHE A 294 -0.71 -8.92 -3.10
C PHE A 294 -1.60 -9.06 -4.32
N VAL A 295 -2.05 -10.29 -4.59
CA VAL A 295 -3.08 -10.58 -5.59
C VAL A 295 -4.37 -10.94 -4.87
N VAL A 296 -5.48 -10.24 -5.20
CA VAL A 296 -6.81 -10.48 -4.63
C VAL A 296 -7.77 -10.89 -5.75
N ASP A 297 -8.19 -12.14 -5.78
CA ASP A 297 -9.05 -12.72 -6.81
C ASP A 297 -10.42 -13.14 -6.22
N TYR A 298 -11.51 -12.42 -6.45
CA TYR A 298 -11.75 -11.16 -7.14
C TYR A 298 -12.78 -10.30 -6.39
N LEU A 299 -12.84 -8.99 -6.67
CA LEU A 299 -13.60 -8.00 -5.92
C LEU A 299 -15.10 -8.33 -5.76
N GLN A 300 -15.75 -8.89 -6.80
CA GLN A 300 -17.17 -9.19 -6.77
C GLN A 300 -17.54 -10.42 -5.90
N GLN A 301 -16.56 -11.16 -5.37
CA GLN A 301 -16.81 -12.21 -4.36
C GLN A 301 -16.92 -11.65 -2.94
N LEU A 302 -16.44 -10.43 -2.73
CA LEU A 302 -16.50 -9.80 -1.41
C LEU A 302 -17.93 -9.74 -0.87
N THR A 303 -18.07 -9.89 0.43
CA THR A 303 -19.32 -9.85 1.16
C THR A 303 -19.28 -8.80 2.26
N LYS A 304 -20.45 -8.16 2.50
CA LYS A 304 -20.68 -7.28 3.64
C LYS A 304 -22.17 -7.35 3.98
N PRO A 305 -22.55 -7.69 5.22
CA PRO A 305 -23.95 -7.75 5.62
C PRO A 305 -24.67 -6.43 5.36
N GLY A 306 -25.84 -6.50 4.71
CA GLY A 306 -26.71 -5.35 4.49
C GLY A 306 -26.27 -4.37 3.38
N ALA A 307 -25.17 -4.63 2.68
CA ALA A 307 -24.72 -3.78 1.58
C ALA A 307 -24.95 -4.43 0.20
N ASP A 308 -25.21 -3.61 -0.81
CA ASP A 308 -25.27 -4.05 -2.20
C ASP A 308 -23.86 -4.25 -2.80
N LYS A 309 -23.78 -5.00 -3.89
CA LYS A 309 -22.47 -5.34 -4.51
C LYS A 309 -21.68 -4.12 -4.96
N ARG A 310 -22.35 -3.09 -5.43
CA ARG A 310 -21.71 -1.85 -5.88
C ARG A 310 -21.02 -1.14 -4.73
N THR A 311 -21.72 -1.00 -3.61
CA THR A 311 -21.16 -0.40 -2.39
C THR A 311 -19.99 -1.21 -1.85
N ILE A 312 -20.12 -2.55 -1.82
CA ILE A 312 -19.05 -3.44 -1.33
C ILE A 312 -17.78 -3.27 -2.16
N VAL A 313 -17.88 -3.32 -3.48
CA VAL A 313 -16.71 -3.21 -4.39
C VAL A 313 -16.09 -1.82 -4.33
N SER A 314 -16.93 -0.78 -4.25
CA SER A 314 -16.52 0.61 -4.09
C SER A 314 -15.69 0.81 -2.82
N GLU A 315 -16.26 0.46 -1.66
CA GLU A 315 -15.58 0.57 -0.37
C GLU A 315 -14.31 -0.27 -0.31
N ALA A 316 -14.33 -1.50 -0.84
CA ALA A 316 -13.18 -2.38 -0.88
C ALA A 316 -12.03 -1.80 -1.72
N SER A 317 -12.32 -1.17 -2.86
CA SER A 317 -11.31 -0.55 -3.71
C SER A 317 -10.59 0.59 -2.98
N VAL A 318 -11.34 1.44 -2.26
CA VAL A 318 -10.76 2.50 -1.42
C VAL A 318 -9.94 1.89 -0.27
N ALA A 319 -10.47 0.87 0.40
CA ALA A 319 -9.81 0.20 1.51
C ALA A 319 -8.50 -0.47 1.07
N PHE A 320 -8.47 -1.15 -0.07
CA PHE A 320 -7.26 -1.78 -0.63
C PHE A 320 -6.22 -0.74 -1.05
N LYS A 321 -6.63 0.40 -1.65
CA LYS A 321 -5.70 1.51 -1.94
C LYS A 321 -5.07 2.08 -0.67
N ASN A 322 -5.86 2.25 0.39
CA ASN A 322 -5.36 2.72 1.67
C ASN A 322 -4.40 1.70 2.32
N ALA A 323 -4.75 0.39 2.26
CA ALA A 323 -3.89 -0.68 2.74
C ALA A 323 -2.57 -0.76 1.96
N ALA A 324 -2.61 -0.60 0.62
CA ALA A 324 -1.40 -0.55 -0.20
C ALA A 324 -0.44 0.55 0.26
N LYS A 325 -0.96 1.76 0.51
CA LYS A 325 -0.18 2.89 1.04
C LYS A 325 0.34 2.65 2.46
N GLU A 326 -0.51 2.12 3.34
CA GLU A 326 -0.17 1.82 4.74
C GLU A 326 0.96 0.80 4.84
N LEU A 327 0.89 -0.27 4.03
CA LEU A 327 1.83 -1.39 4.07
C LEU A 327 3.05 -1.18 3.17
N GLY A 328 3.06 -0.12 2.34
CA GLY A 328 4.12 0.10 1.35
C GLY A 328 4.23 -1.06 0.35
N CYS A 329 3.10 -1.61 -0.08
CA CYS A 329 3.01 -2.74 -0.99
C CYS A 329 2.20 -2.37 -2.25
N THR A 330 2.22 -3.22 -3.28
CA THR A 330 1.30 -3.14 -4.41
C THR A 330 0.15 -4.13 -4.22
N VAL A 331 -1.08 -3.68 -4.46
CA VAL A 331 -2.25 -4.56 -4.49
C VAL A 331 -2.76 -4.71 -5.91
N ILE A 332 -2.77 -5.94 -6.42
CA ILE A 332 -3.37 -6.31 -7.70
C ILE A 332 -4.74 -6.92 -7.41
N ALA A 333 -5.82 -6.18 -7.67
CA ALA A 333 -7.17 -6.67 -7.45
C ALA A 333 -7.84 -7.03 -8.78
N LEU A 334 -8.46 -8.20 -8.83
CA LEU A 334 -9.14 -8.67 -10.03
C LEU A 334 -10.59 -8.18 -10.04
N SER A 335 -11.07 -7.80 -11.23
CA SER A 335 -12.44 -7.35 -11.42
C SER A 335 -13.07 -7.97 -12.67
N GLN A 336 -14.37 -8.24 -12.60
CA GLN A 336 -15.12 -8.76 -13.73
C GLN A 336 -15.79 -7.62 -14.51
N LEU A 337 -15.69 -7.68 -15.84
CA LEU A 337 -16.40 -6.74 -16.72
C LEU A 337 -17.86 -7.14 -16.92
N ALA A 338 -18.71 -6.14 -17.10
CA ALA A 338 -20.09 -6.34 -17.53
C ALA A 338 -20.14 -6.96 -18.92
N ARG A 339 -21.20 -7.73 -19.20
CA ARG A 339 -21.47 -8.25 -20.54
C ARG A 339 -22.06 -7.13 -21.40
N CYS A 340 -21.46 -6.89 -22.56
CA CYS A 340 -21.94 -5.98 -23.59
C CYS A 340 -21.95 -6.68 -24.93
N GLU A 341 -22.61 -6.12 -25.93
CA GLU A 341 -22.63 -6.65 -27.30
C GLU A 341 -21.23 -6.63 -27.92
N ASP A 342 -20.50 -5.51 -27.78
CA ASP A 342 -19.10 -5.44 -28.20
C ASP A 342 -18.20 -6.21 -27.23
N PRO A 343 -17.45 -7.20 -27.70
CA PRO A 343 -16.53 -7.97 -26.88
C PRO A 343 -15.25 -7.19 -26.48
N VAL A 344 -14.90 -6.12 -27.18
CA VAL A 344 -13.74 -5.27 -26.84
C VAL A 344 -13.99 -4.62 -25.50
N PRO A 345 -13.04 -4.71 -24.56
CA PRO A 345 -13.26 -4.16 -23.22
C PRO A 345 -13.00 -2.64 -23.18
N TYR A 346 -13.86 -1.95 -22.46
CA TYR A 346 -13.75 -0.53 -22.18
C TYR A 346 -13.84 -0.26 -20.67
N MET A 347 -13.29 0.86 -20.23
CA MET A 347 -13.26 1.29 -18.84
C MET A 347 -14.66 1.33 -18.19
N HIS A 348 -15.66 1.86 -18.90
CA HIS A 348 -17.05 1.96 -18.42
C HIS A 348 -17.75 0.60 -18.20
N GLN A 349 -17.17 -0.47 -18.71
CA GLN A 349 -17.67 -1.84 -18.51
C GLN A 349 -17.18 -2.47 -17.19
N LEU A 350 -16.28 -1.83 -16.47
CA LEU A 350 -16.00 -2.22 -15.09
C LEU A 350 -17.31 -2.18 -14.32
N LYS A 351 -17.82 -3.33 -13.89
CA LYS A 351 -19.03 -3.38 -13.04
C LYS A 351 -18.79 -2.53 -11.81
N GLU A 352 -19.71 -1.60 -11.55
CA GLU A 352 -19.68 -0.70 -10.40
C GLU A 352 -18.53 0.34 -10.45
N ALA A 353 -18.20 0.80 -11.67
CA ALA A 353 -16.96 1.38 -12.14
C ALA A 353 -16.48 2.69 -11.50
N GLY A 354 -17.36 3.56 -11.03
CA GLY A 354 -16.95 4.93 -10.67
C GLY A 354 -15.85 4.98 -9.60
N GLU A 355 -16.01 4.20 -8.53
CA GLU A 355 -15.06 4.20 -7.42
C GLU A 355 -13.80 3.35 -7.69
N ILE A 356 -13.93 2.24 -8.41
CA ILE A 356 -12.76 1.46 -8.87
C ILE A 356 -11.89 2.35 -9.76
N GLU A 357 -12.52 3.08 -10.69
CA GLU A 357 -11.81 4.02 -11.55
C GLU A 357 -11.10 5.10 -10.74
N ASN A 358 -11.74 5.68 -9.75
CA ASN A 358 -11.15 6.72 -8.91
C ASN A 358 -9.99 6.20 -8.05
N SER A 359 -10.13 5.02 -7.46
CA SER A 359 -9.18 4.46 -6.48
C SER A 359 -7.96 3.81 -7.13
N ALA A 360 -8.11 3.18 -8.30
CA ALA A 360 -7.02 2.49 -8.99
C ALA A 360 -5.94 3.46 -9.49
N ASP A 361 -4.70 3.03 -9.45
CA ASP A 361 -3.57 3.73 -10.05
C ASP A 361 -3.39 3.30 -11.51
N ASN A 362 -3.45 2.00 -11.75
CA ASN A 362 -3.43 1.43 -13.08
C ASN A 362 -4.63 0.50 -13.29
N VAL A 363 -5.12 0.43 -14.52
CA VAL A 363 -6.16 -0.51 -14.94
C VAL A 363 -5.69 -1.25 -16.18
N TYR A 364 -5.75 -2.58 -16.12
CA TYR A 364 -5.39 -3.47 -17.22
C TYR A 364 -6.61 -4.30 -17.63
N LEU A 365 -7.06 -4.15 -18.86
CA LEU A 365 -8.23 -4.87 -19.41
C LEU A 365 -7.74 -5.97 -20.33
N VAL A 366 -7.91 -7.23 -19.91
CA VAL A 366 -7.46 -8.41 -20.66
C VAL A 366 -8.51 -8.83 -21.69
N TYR A 367 -8.10 -8.94 -22.96
CA TYR A 367 -8.95 -9.28 -24.06
C TYR A 367 -8.33 -10.38 -24.94
N ARG A 368 -9.09 -11.47 -25.13
CA ARG A 368 -8.75 -12.55 -26.05
C ARG A 368 -9.74 -12.58 -27.20
N ALA A 369 -9.35 -11.99 -28.33
CA ALA A 369 -10.23 -11.86 -29.49
C ALA A 369 -10.63 -13.22 -30.07
N GLU A 370 -9.76 -14.23 -29.99
CA GLU A 370 -10.00 -15.60 -30.48
C GLU A 370 -11.22 -16.29 -29.82
N LEU A 371 -11.66 -15.84 -28.65
CA LEU A 371 -12.84 -16.39 -27.96
C LEU A 371 -14.17 -15.93 -28.59
N TYR A 372 -14.13 -14.95 -29.46
CA TYR A 372 -15.34 -14.35 -30.03
C TYR A 372 -15.46 -14.65 -31.53
N ARG A 373 -16.64 -15.07 -31.95
CA ARG A 373 -16.92 -15.36 -33.36
C ARG A 373 -16.58 -14.15 -34.25
N ASN A 374 -15.91 -14.39 -35.37
CA ASN A 374 -15.50 -13.39 -36.34
C ASN A 374 -14.44 -12.37 -35.86
N LYS A 375 -13.73 -12.63 -34.79
CA LYS A 375 -12.65 -11.76 -34.27
C LYS A 375 -11.29 -12.47 -34.44
N SER A 376 -10.91 -12.75 -35.70
CA SER A 376 -9.60 -13.33 -36.02
C SER A 376 -8.42 -12.36 -35.87
N HIS A 377 -8.71 -11.08 -35.73
CA HIS A 377 -7.74 -10.00 -35.56
C HIS A 377 -8.14 -9.11 -34.36
N PHE A 378 -7.18 -8.36 -33.87
CA PHE A 378 -7.42 -7.37 -32.81
C PHE A 378 -8.03 -6.08 -33.36
N PRO A 379 -8.56 -5.17 -32.53
CA PRO A 379 -8.81 -3.80 -32.93
C PRO A 379 -7.51 -3.05 -33.20
N ALA A 380 -7.60 -1.89 -33.88
CA ALA A 380 -6.45 -1.01 -34.05
C ALA A 380 -5.79 -0.70 -32.67
N PRO A 381 -4.47 -0.59 -32.60
CA PRO A 381 -3.51 -0.55 -33.72
C PRO A 381 -2.99 -1.93 -34.17
N TYR A 382 -3.54 -3.03 -33.67
CA TYR A 382 -3.12 -4.40 -33.99
C TYR A 382 -4.09 -5.11 -34.95
N ASP A 383 -4.83 -4.36 -35.77
CA ASP A 383 -5.86 -4.87 -36.67
C ASP A 383 -5.33 -5.78 -37.80
N THR A 384 -4.04 -5.77 -38.04
CA THR A 384 -3.36 -6.70 -38.96
C THR A 384 -2.82 -7.95 -38.27
N THR A 385 -2.84 -8.00 -36.93
CA THR A 385 -2.26 -9.11 -36.16
C THR A 385 -3.28 -10.19 -35.90
N PRO A 386 -3.01 -11.46 -36.28
CA PRO A 386 -3.87 -12.60 -35.96
C PRO A 386 -4.00 -12.80 -34.45
N SER A 387 -5.21 -13.10 -33.99
CA SER A 387 -5.51 -13.18 -32.53
C SER A 387 -5.15 -14.54 -31.90
N GLN A 388 -4.85 -15.55 -32.68
CA GLN A 388 -4.62 -16.91 -32.19
C GLN A 388 -3.38 -16.99 -31.30
N GLY A 389 -3.53 -17.51 -30.08
CA GLY A 389 -2.45 -17.65 -29.11
C GLY A 389 -1.94 -16.32 -28.53
N LEU A 390 -2.66 -15.22 -28.79
CA LEU A 390 -2.36 -13.90 -28.27
C LEU A 390 -3.53 -13.34 -27.45
N ALA A 391 -3.21 -12.44 -26.56
CA ALA A 391 -4.18 -11.59 -25.90
C ALA A 391 -3.72 -10.12 -25.99
N MET A 392 -4.66 -9.23 -26.05
CA MET A 392 -4.43 -7.78 -25.97
C MET A 392 -4.77 -7.28 -24.58
N VAL A 393 -3.87 -6.51 -24.00
CA VAL A 393 -4.08 -5.87 -22.72
C VAL A 393 -4.15 -4.37 -22.97
N PHE A 394 -5.31 -3.79 -22.67
CA PHE A 394 -5.50 -2.36 -22.68
C PHE A 394 -5.13 -1.79 -21.31
N ASN A 395 -4.42 -0.67 -21.31
CA ASN A 395 -4.14 0.10 -20.10
C ASN A 395 -4.79 1.49 -20.24
N PRO A 396 -6.13 1.58 -20.03
CA PRO A 396 -6.87 2.83 -20.22
C PRO A 396 -6.65 3.85 -19.10
N LYS A 397 -6.04 3.44 -18.01
CA LYS A 397 -5.68 4.31 -16.88
C LYS A 397 -4.31 3.97 -16.34
N SER A 398 -3.46 5.00 -16.21
CA SER A 398 -2.19 4.95 -15.50
C SER A 398 -1.94 6.31 -14.83
N ARG A 399 -1.73 6.33 -13.51
CA ARG A 399 -1.42 7.58 -12.79
C ARG A 399 0.03 8.01 -12.95
N ASN A 400 0.91 7.05 -13.18
CA ASN A 400 2.35 7.27 -13.16
C ASN A 400 3.02 7.02 -14.52
N GLY A 401 2.24 6.91 -15.58
CA GLY A 401 2.74 6.63 -16.94
C GLY A 401 1.68 6.92 -18.00
N SER A 402 2.06 6.67 -19.25
CA SER A 402 1.16 6.78 -20.39
C SER A 402 0.12 5.66 -20.42
N ILE A 403 -1.03 5.93 -20.99
CA ILE A 403 -2.03 4.93 -21.34
C ILE A 403 -1.67 4.27 -22.68
N GLY A 404 -2.22 3.10 -22.97
CA GLY A 404 -1.98 2.41 -24.23
C GLY A 404 -2.44 0.97 -24.21
N GLU A 405 -1.96 0.20 -25.14
CA GLU A 405 -2.26 -1.21 -25.30
C GLU A 405 -1.02 -2.01 -25.70
N PHE A 406 -1.00 -3.31 -25.37
CA PHE A 406 0.08 -4.19 -25.72
C PHE A 406 -0.41 -5.63 -25.91
N LEU A 407 0.34 -6.39 -26.69
CA LEU A 407 0.08 -7.80 -26.91
C LEU A 407 0.91 -8.66 -25.96
N VAL A 408 0.32 -9.78 -25.54
CA VAL A 408 0.95 -10.82 -24.73
C VAL A 408 0.63 -12.19 -25.33
N ARG A 409 1.53 -13.15 -25.24
CA ARG A 409 1.28 -14.52 -25.63
C ARG A 409 0.46 -15.21 -24.58
N PHE A 410 -0.45 -16.07 -25.02
CA PHE A 410 -1.25 -16.91 -24.15
C PHE A 410 -1.22 -18.36 -24.63
N VAL A 411 -0.86 -19.25 -23.72
CA VAL A 411 -0.87 -20.69 -23.94
C VAL A 411 -1.99 -21.30 -23.10
N PRO A 412 -3.14 -21.63 -23.73
CA PRO A 412 -4.35 -22.07 -23.01
C PRO A 412 -4.14 -23.33 -22.17
N GLU A 413 -3.38 -24.28 -22.68
CA GLU A 413 -3.15 -25.59 -22.04
C GLU A 413 -2.43 -25.45 -20.69
N MET A 414 -1.56 -24.44 -20.56
CA MET A 414 -0.78 -24.13 -19.36
C MET A 414 -1.36 -22.97 -18.58
N THR A 415 -2.43 -22.33 -19.08
CA THR A 415 -2.95 -21.04 -18.59
C THR A 415 -1.87 -19.97 -18.42
N LYS A 416 -0.85 -20.00 -19.30
CA LYS A 416 0.38 -19.23 -19.18
C LYS A 416 0.33 -17.99 -20.06
N PHE A 417 0.57 -16.82 -19.44
CA PHE A 417 0.88 -15.58 -20.15
C PHE A 417 2.39 -15.34 -20.14
N THR A 418 2.91 -14.91 -21.27
CA THR A 418 4.30 -14.44 -21.40
C THR A 418 4.34 -13.18 -22.23
N ASP A 419 5.42 -12.43 -22.12
CA ASP A 419 5.64 -11.27 -22.98
C ASP A 419 5.81 -11.70 -24.45
N THR A 420 5.55 -10.80 -25.36
CA THR A 420 5.75 -11.02 -26.79
C THR A 420 7.24 -10.97 -27.16
N VAL A 421 7.65 -11.66 -28.24
CA VAL A 421 9.02 -11.57 -28.76
C VAL A 421 9.20 -10.36 -29.69
N ASP A 422 10.44 -10.05 -30.04
CA ASP A 422 10.81 -8.90 -30.86
C ASP A 422 9.99 -8.79 -32.15
N GLY A 423 9.43 -7.58 -32.40
CA GLY A 423 8.58 -7.26 -33.53
C GLY A 423 7.12 -6.93 -33.16
N GLU A 424 6.66 -7.33 -31.98
CA GLU A 424 5.31 -7.00 -31.46
C GLU A 424 5.45 -5.91 -30.39
N THR A 425 5.81 -4.68 -30.81
CA THR A 425 6.12 -3.58 -29.89
C THR A 425 4.86 -3.07 -29.19
N PRO A 426 4.90 -2.82 -27.88
CA PRO A 426 3.83 -2.12 -27.18
C PRO A 426 3.59 -0.75 -27.81
N VAL A 427 2.33 -0.39 -28.00
CA VAL A 427 1.95 0.93 -28.52
C VAL A 427 1.63 1.86 -27.36
N ASP A 428 2.42 2.92 -27.26
CA ASP A 428 2.18 4.01 -26.33
C ASP A 428 1.46 5.14 -27.07
N ARG A 429 0.21 5.42 -26.68
CA ARG A 429 -0.63 6.43 -27.35
C ARG A 429 -0.05 7.83 -27.22
N ASP A 430 0.58 8.16 -26.10
CA ASP A 430 1.18 9.48 -25.91
C ASP A 430 2.37 9.70 -26.87
N MET A 431 3.14 8.65 -27.17
CA MET A 431 4.18 8.73 -28.20
C MET A 431 3.62 8.88 -29.63
N LEU A 432 2.47 8.26 -29.91
CA LEU A 432 1.81 8.43 -31.20
C LEU A 432 1.32 9.87 -31.41
N PHE A 433 0.72 10.47 -30.38
CA PHE A 433 0.27 11.87 -30.44
C PHE A 433 1.44 12.87 -30.46
N ALA A 434 2.53 12.59 -29.75
CA ALA A 434 3.73 13.43 -29.79
C ALA A 434 4.39 13.47 -31.20
N ASN A 435 4.29 12.37 -31.94
CA ASN A 435 4.80 12.30 -33.32
C ASN A 435 3.83 12.91 -34.36
N SER A 436 2.51 12.81 -34.14
CA SER A 436 1.51 13.42 -35.02
C SER A 436 1.48 14.94 -34.91
N SER A 437 1.73 15.49 -33.70
CA SER A 437 1.77 16.94 -33.50
C SER A 437 3.05 17.62 -34.04
N ARG A 438 4.07 16.86 -34.48
CA ARG A 438 5.27 17.41 -35.13
C ARG A 438 5.12 17.58 -36.64
N ASN A 439 4.12 16.95 -37.28
CA ASN A 439 3.95 16.98 -38.73
C ASN A 439 2.78 17.84 -39.23
N ASP A 440 1.89 18.33 -38.38
CA ASP A 440 0.73 19.12 -38.76
C ASP A 440 0.59 20.38 -37.91
N CYS A 441 1.52 21.33 -38.05
CA CYS A 441 1.28 22.72 -37.72
C CYS A 441 1.86 23.60 -38.83
N PRO A 442 1.09 23.85 -39.89
CA PRO A 442 1.31 25.04 -40.70
C PRO A 442 0.43 26.14 -40.10
N PHE A 443 0.97 26.88 -39.09
CA PHE A 443 0.71 28.31 -38.85
C PHE A 443 1.41 28.74 -37.59
#